data_4043e1e910efb4094dc77a1c50f7287f
#
_entry.id   4043e1e910efb4094dc77a1c50f7287f
#
_cell.length_a   1.000
_cell.length_b   1.000
_cell.length_c   1.000
_cell.angle_alpha   90.00
_cell.angle_beta   90.00
_cell.angle_gamma   90.00
#
_symmetry.space_group_name_H-M   'P 1'
#
loop_
_entity.id
_entity.type
_entity.pdbx_description
1 polymer ?
#
loop_
_entity_poly.entity_id
_entity_poly.type
_entity_poly.pdbx_seq_one_letter_code
_entity_poly.pdbx_strand_id
1 'polypeptide(L)'
;MAKDKARGGAEAAAKRDEELGRTMERLEEGVRGVFESARYRRYLAVMSRFHSYSANNCLLIAMQRPDATLVAGYRAWQDKFGRQVRKGERGMRILSPVVVTVKGEGDDVGEALDGSAGDGPRRRLAGFRLATVFDVSQTEGRELPTLGVDELTGGVARYEAAMRAVSEISRYPVSFEDIPGGAKGFFSRSEPKRIVIQKGMSQAQTLKTAIHELAHSVMHDSGPTGEGPALPGRATREVQAESVAFVVSSWLGLDTGDYSFGYVAGWSEGKDLSELRASLDEIRGAAHGIIGGMEQKMAENREAEGLERVRALEHEPDAARRSLSERAAIARRASARDDRAPRLPDRSDR
;
A
#
# COMPACT_ATOMS: atom_id res chain seq x y z
N MET A 1 -43.17 -28.14 0.45
CA MET A 1 -42.60 -26.79 0.24
C MET A 1 -41.63 -26.32 1.35
N ALA A 2 -41.99 -26.37 2.66
CA ALA A 2 -41.01 -25.95 3.72
C ALA A 2 -39.81 -26.88 3.89
N LYS A 3 -39.99 -28.19 3.80
CA LYS A 3 -38.91 -29.21 3.85
C LYS A 3 -37.92 -29.10 2.68
N ASP A 4 -38.39 -28.79 1.46
CA ASP A 4 -37.54 -28.67 0.28
C ASP A 4 -36.70 -27.39 0.34
N LYS A 5 -37.25 -26.31 0.88
CA LYS A 5 -36.54 -25.02 1.10
C LYS A 5 -35.45 -25.13 2.18
N ALA A 6 -35.72 -25.89 3.25
CA ALA A 6 -34.74 -26.18 4.30
C ALA A 6 -33.60 -27.08 3.78
N ARG A 7 -33.93 -28.09 2.97
CA ARG A 7 -32.94 -29.02 2.35
C ARG A 7 -32.04 -28.25 1.35
N GLY A 8 -32.61 -27.42 0.50
CA GLY A 8 -31.85 -26.56 -0.43
C GLY A 8 -30.95 -25.55 0.29
N GLY A 9 -31.38 -25.05 1.45
CA GLY A 9 -30.58 -24.16 2.30
C GLY A 9 -29.36 -24.86 2.92
N ALA A 10 -29.56 -26.09 3.42
CA ALA A 10 -28.50 -26.91 4.00
C ALA A 10 -27.46 -27.35 2.93
N GLU A 11 -27.91 -27.75 1.75
CA GLU A 11 -27.02 -28.09 0.63
C GLU A 11 -26.19 -26.89 0.16
N ALA A 12 -26.81 -25.70 0.09
CA ALA A 12 -26.10 -24.47 -0.26
C ALA A 12 -25.11 -24.01 0.82
N ALA A 13 -25.37 -24.30 2.10
CA ALA A 13 -24.44 -24.06 3.18
C ALA A 13 -23.24 -25.02 3.11
N ALA A 14 -23.50 -26.31 2.98
CA ALA A 14 -22.44 -27.34 2.83
C ALA A 14 -21.53 -27.06 1.64
N LYS A 15 -22.08 -26.63 0.50
CA LYS A 15 -21.28 -26.26 -0.66
C LYS A 15 -20.39 -25.03 -0.43
N ARG A 16 -20.88 -24.07 0.35
CA ARG A 16 -20.09 -22.88 0.72
C ARG A 16 -18.95 -23.24 1.67
N ASP A 17 -19.21 -24.11 2.63
CA ASP A 17 -18.20 -24.58 3.59
C ASP A 17 -17.14 -25.42 2.86
N GLU A 18 -17.52 -26.28 1.92
CA GLU A 18 -16.60 -27.02 1.08
C GLU A 18 -15.73 -26.09 0.21
N GLU A 19 -16.33 -25.05 -0.39
CA GLU A 19 -15.58 -24.06 -1.20
C GLU A 19 -14.62 -23.25 -0.31
N LEU A 20 -15.01 -22.89 0.90
CA LEU A 20 -14.15 -22.24 1.88
C LEU A 20 -12.98 -23.16 2.26
N GLY A 21 -13.24 -24.43 2.59
CA GLY A 21 -12.22 -25.44 2.88
C GLY A 21 -11.18 -25.55 1.77
N ARG A 22 -11.61 -25.75 0.54
CA ARG A 22 -10.71 -25.78 -0.62
C ARG A 22 -9.89 -24.50 -0.81
N THR A 23 -10.48 -23.36 -0.50
CA THR A 23 -9.77 -22.08 -0.59
C THR A 23 -8.70 -21.98 0.49
N MET A 24 -8.97 -22.47 1.69
CA MET A 24 -8.00 -22.53 2.78
C MET A 24 -6.84 -23.49 2.47
N GLU A 25 -7.12 -24.66 1.93
CA GLU A 25 -6.09 -25.61 1.47
C GLU A 25 -5.17 -24.98 0.40
N ARG A 26 -5.76 -24.37 -0.62
CA ARG A 26 -4.99 -23.64 -1.64
C ARG A 26 -4.17 -22.49 -1.07
N LEU A 27 -4.67 -21.79 -0.04
CA LEU A 27 -3.93 -20.75 0.65
C LEU A 27 -2.72 -21.34 1.37
N GLU A 28 -2.85 -22.50 2.01
CA GLU A 28 -1.73 -23.20 2.66
C GLU A 28 -0.65 -23.62 1.68
N GLU A 29 -1.04 -24.22 0.56
CA GLU A 29 -0.13 -24.54 -0.55
C GLU A 29 0.53 -23.26 -1.09
N GLY A 30 -0.24 -22.18 -1.22
CA GLY A 30 0.24 -20.86 -1.63
C GLY A 30 1.29 -20.30 -0.67
N VAL A 31 1.08 -20.39 0.65
CA VAL A 31 2.05 -19.96 1.66
C VAL A 31 3.33 -20.77 1.57
N ARG A 32 3.25 -22.09 1.40
CA ARG A 32 4.45 -22.94 1.23
C ARG A 32 5.23 -22.60 -0.05
N GLY A 33 4.52 -22.39 -1.15
CA GLY A 33 5.12 -22.14 -2.45
C GLY A 33 5.47 -20.68 -2.76
N VAL A 34 5.03 -19.72 -1.94
CA VAL A 34 5.25 -18.30 -2.21
C VAL A 34 6.72 -17.90 -2.10
N PHE A 35 7.49 -18.57 -1.25
CA PHE A 35 8.89 -18.22 -0.98
C PHE A 35 9.88 -18.63 -2.09
N GLU A 36 9.41 -19.14 -3.21
CA GLU A 36 10.21 -19.19 -4.44
C GLU A 36 10.42 -17.76 -4.95
N SER A 37 11.66 -17.38 -5.27
CA SER A 37 12.07 -16.00 -5.56
C SER A 37 11.14 -15.23 -6.52
N ALA A 38 10.74 -15.86 -7.63
CA ALA A 38 9.87 -15.22 -8.62
C ALA A 38 8.42 -15.06 -8.13
N ARG A 39 7.91 -16.03 -7.37
CA ARG A 39 6.58 -15.96 -6.77
C ARG A 39 6.53 -14.97 -5.62
N TYR A 40 7.58 -14.94 -4.81
CA TYR A 40 7.71 -14.02 -3.70
C TYR A 40 7.70 -12.56 -4.18
N ARG A 41 8.52 -12.24 -5.17
CA ARG A 41 8.52 -10.90 -5.78
C ARG A 41 7.13 -10.51 -6.32
N ARG A 42 6.42 -11.40 -7.02
CA ARG A 42 5.06 -11.14 -7.49
C ARG A 42 4.08 -10.91 -6.36
N TYR A 43 4.17 -11.70 -5.30
CA TYR A 43 3.34 -11.54 -4.11
C TYR A 43 3.57 -10.17 -3.44
N LEU A 44 4.82 -9.76 -3.24
CA LEU A 44 5.16 -8.45 -2.68
C LEU A 44 4.71 -7.30 -3.59
N ALA A 45 4.79 -7.45 -4.91
CA ALA A 45 4.27 -6.47 -5.86
C ALA A 45 2.73 -6.36 -5.83
N VAL A 46 2.01 -7.44 -5.55
CA VAL A 46 0.56 -7.39 -5.27
C VAL A 46 0.32 -6.71 -3.93
N MET A 47 1.08 -7.04 -2.88
CA MET A 47 0.96 -6.43 -1.57
C MET A 47 1.16 -4.91 -1.61
N SER A 48 2.08 -4.39 -2.44
CA SER A 48 2.29 -2.94 -2.57
C SER A 48 1.05 -2.20 -3.09
N ARG A 49 0.25 -2.84 -3.94
CA ARG A 49 -1.01 -2.29 -4.47
C ARG A 49 -2.19 -2.50 -3.52
N PHE A 50 -2.15 -3.55 -2.72
CA PHE A 50 -3.24 -4.00 -1.85
C PHE A 50 -2.84 -4.05 -0.37
N HIS A 51 -1.98 -3.14 0.08
CA HIS A 51 -1.44 -3.12 1.45
C HIS A 51 -2.52 -3.00 2.55
N SER A 52 -3.72 -2.53 2.21
CA SER A 52 -4.88 -2.48 3.12
C SER A 52 -5.59 -3.84 3.28
N TYR A 53 -5.32 -4.81 2.41
CA TYR A 53 -5.83 -6.18 2.54
C TYR A 53 -4.95 -7.01 3.49
N SER A 54 -5.51 -8.09 4.05
CA SER A 54 -4.71 -9.07 4.82
C SER A 54 -3.67 -9.76 3.94
N ALA A 55 -2.58 -10.27 4.54
CA ALA A 55 -1.57 -11.04 3.81
C ALA A 55 -2.18 -12.22 3.04
N ASN A 56 -3.13 -12.92 3.66
CA ASN A 56 -3.86 -14.01 3.02
C ASN A 56 -4.63 -13.55 1.77
N ASN A 57 -5.29 -12.39 1.82
CA ASN A 57 -6.02 -11.86 0.67
C ASN A 57 -5.07 -11.36 -0.43
N CYS A 58 -3.96 -10.74 -0.07
CA CYS A 58 -2.90 -10.39 -1.03
C CYS A 58 -2.39 -11.65 -1.75
N LEU A 59 -2.19 -12.74 -1.02
CA LEU A 59 -1.76 -14.02 -1.60
C LEU A 59 -2.83 -14.63 -2.51
N LEU A 60 -4.10 -14.65 -2.08
CA LEU A 60 -5.20 -15.13 -2.90
C LEU A 60 -5.37 -14.33 -4.20
N ILE A 61 -5.21 -13.01 -4.14
CA ILE A 61 -5.22 -12.13 -5.33
C ILE A 61 -4.02 -12.46 -6.22
N ALA A 62 -2.80 -12.54 -5.65
CA ALA A 62 -1.58 -12.84 -6.40
C ALA A 62 -1.63 -14.18 -7.12
N MET A 63 -2.28 -15.18 -6.52
CA MET A 63 -2.44 -16.52 -7.11
C MET A 63 -3.49 -16.55 -8.24
N GLN A 64 -4.52 -15.70 -8.17
CA GLN A 64 -5.61 -15.68 -9.13
C GLN A 64 -5.41 -14.65 -10.24
N ARG A 65 -4.87 -13.48 -9.91
CA ARG A 65 -4.62 -12.38 -10.84
C ARG A 65 -3.44 -11.51 -10.36
N PRO A 66 -2.21 -11.89 -10.67
CA PRO A 66 -1.01 -11.17 -10.19
C PRO A 66 -0.85 -9.77 -10.78
N ASP A 67 -1.53 -9.48 -11.88
CA ASP A 67 -1.57 -8.18 -12.56
C ASP A 67 -2.70 -7.26 -12.07
N ALA A 68 -3.54 -7.69 -11.14
CA ALA A 68 -4.61 -6.86 -10.56
C ALA A 68 -4.07 -5.52 -10.02
N THR A 69 -4.81 -4.45 -10.25
CA THR A 69 -4.41 -3.08 -9.87
C THR A 69 -5.35 -2.43 -8.87
N LEU A 70 -6.66 -2.59 -9.06
CA LEU A 70 -7.68 -2.11 -8.14
C LEU A 70 -8.84 -3.09 -8.11
N VAL A 71 -9.15 -3.63 -6.93
CA VAL A 71 -10.22 -4.63 -6.79
C VAL A 71 -11.35 -4.13 -5.89
N ALA A 72 -12.57 -4.47 -6.29
CA ALA A 72 -13.76 -4.19 -5.48
C ALA A 72 -14.84 -5.26 -5.72
N GLY A 73 -15.78 -5.38 -4.78
CA GLY A 73 -16.96 -6.22 -4.94
C GLY A 73 -17.90 -5.68 -6.02
N TYR A 74 -18.72 -6.57 -6.60
CA TYR A 74 -19.62 -6.23 -7.71
C TYR A 74 -20.48 -4.97 -7.46
N ARG A 75 -21.14 -4.90 -6.30
CA ARG A 75 -21.94 -3.72 -5.93
C ARG A 75 -21.10 -2.47 -5.70
N ALA A 76 -19.92 -2.62 -5.12
CA ALA A 76 -19.06 -1.47 -4.89
C ALA A 76 -18.58 -0.83 -6.20
N TRP A 77 -18.41 -1.62 -7.27
CA TRP A 77 -18.12 -1.08 -8.59
C TRP A 77 -19.26 -0.19 -9.09
N GLN A 78 -20.52 -0.59 -8.87
CA GLN A 78 -21.68 0.20 -9.27
C GLN A 78 -21.87 1.42 -8.37
N ASP A 79 -21.94 1.20 -7.06
CA ASP A 79 -22.42 2.22 -6.11
C ASP A 79 -21.37 3.30 -5.82
N LYS A 80 -20.08 2.92 -5.74
CA LYS A 80 -18.98 3.83 -5.37
C LYS A 80 -18.23 4.38 -6.58
N PHE A 81 -18.05 3.54 -7.62
CA PHE A 81 -17.19 3.89 -8.75
C PHE A 81 -17.96 4.23 -10.02
N GLY A 82 -19.29 4.01 -10.07
CA GLY A 82 -20.09 4.23 -11.27
C GLY A 82 -19.67 3.33 -12.44
N ARG A 83 -19.15 2.14 -12.13
CA ARG A 83 -18.66 1.17 -13.11
C ARG A 83 -19.42 -0.14 -12.99
N GLN A 84 -19.45 -0.91 -14.08
CA GLN A 84 -20.13 -2.20 -14.13
C GLN A 84 -19.14 -3.30 -14.51
N VAL A 85 -19.20 -4.44 -13.82
CA VAL A 85 -18.44 -5.63 -14.21
C VAL A 85 -19.02 -6.17 -15.51
N ARG A 86 -18.14 -6.40 -16.50
CA ARG A 86 -18.55 -6.91 -17.81
C ARG A 86 -19.16 -8.32 -17.70
N LYS A 87 -20.12 -8.60 -18.57
CA LYS A 87 -20.78 -9.92 -18.61
C LYS A 87 -19.76 -11.03 -18.92
N GLY A 88 -19.82 -12.11 -18.13
CA GLY A 88 -18.95 -13.27 -18.32
C GLY A 88 -17.61 -13.21 -17.57
N GLU A 89 -17.27 -12.09 -16.94
CA GLU A 89 -16.05 -11.99 -16.14
C GLU A 89 -16.08 -12.90 -14.91
N ARG A 90 -14.94 -13.51 -14.61
CA ARG A 90 -14.76 -14.37 -13.43
C ARG A 90 -14.04 -13.57 -12.34
N GLY A 91 -14.73 -13.36 -11.22
CA GLY A 91 -14.15 -12.67 -10.07
C GLY A 91 -13.16 -13.53 -9.28
N MET A 92 -12.30 -12.87 -8.53
CA MET A 92 -11.38 -13.47 -7.59
C MET A 92 -12.08 -13.77 -6.26
N ARG A 93 -11.75 -14.91 -5.65
CA ARG A 93 -12.25 -15.31 -4.34
C ARG A 93 -11.29 -14.83 -3.26
N ILE A 94 -11.79 -14.08 -2.30
CA ILE A 94 -11.04 -13.61 -1.12
C ILE A 94 -11.81 -13.93 0.16
N LEU A 95 -11.12 -13.86 1.29
CA LEU A 95 -11.70 -14.05 2.61
C LEU A 95 -12.30 -12.73 3.13
N SER A 96 -13.55 -12.77 3.56
CA SER A 96 -14.24 -11.65 4.20
C SER A 96 -14.61 -12.05 5.62
N PRO A 97 -14.26 -11.25 6.66
CA PRO A 97 -14.61 -11.56 8.03
C PRO A 97 -16.13 -11.54 8.23
N VAL A 98 -16.62 -12.48 9.03
CA VAL A 98 -18.00 -12.48 9.54
C VAL A 98 -17.93 -11.96 10.97
N VAL A 99 -18.44 -10.75 11.16
CA VAL A 99 -18.44 -10.07 12.45
C VAL A 99 -19.85 -10.14 13.04
N VAL A 100 -19.98 -10.62 14.26
CA VAL A 100 -21.24 -10.65 15.03
C VAL A 100 -21.16 -9.66 16.18
N THR A 101 -22.29 -9.03 16.49
CA THR A 101 -22.42 -8.13 17.63
C THR A 101 -22.95 -8.95 18.80
N VAL A 102 -22.17 -9.04 19.89
CA VAL A 102 -22.56 -9.74 21.13
C VAL A 102 -23.04 -8.73 22.14
N LYS A 103 -24.28 -8.91 22.62
CA LYS A 103 -24.82 -8.17 23.75
C LYS A 103 -24.73 -9.06 25.00
N GLY A 104 -24.02 -8.62 26.02
CA GLY A 104 -24.03 -9.30 27.31
C GLY A 104 -22.67 -9.43 27.99
N GLU A 105 -22.69 -9.40 29.31
CA GLU A 105 -21.60 -9.77 30.21
C GLU A 105 -21.44 -11.30 30.17
N GLY A 106 -20.24 -11.76 29.77
CA GLY A 106 -19.90 -13.17 29.80
C GLY A 106 -18.41 -13.35 29.52
N ASP A 107 -17.74 -14.14 30.38
CA ASP A 107 -16.30 -14.42 30.43
C ASP A 107 -15.71 -15.23 29.24
N ASP A 108 -16.35 -15.24 28.09
CA ASP A 108 -15.83 -15.98 26.93
C ASP A 108 -15.08 -15.02 26.01
N VAL A 109 -13.80 -14.82 26.32
CA VAL A 109 -12.90 -13.83 25.72
C VAL A 109 -12.41 -14.31 24.36
N GLY A 110 -13.22 -14.08 23.31
CA GLY A 110 -12.71 -14.02 21.94
C GLY A 110 -12.21 -12.60 21.67
N GLU A 111 -11.10 -12.46 20.94
CA GLU A 111 -10.47 -11.19 20.58
C GLU A 111 -11.48 -10.15 20.09
N ALA A 112 -11.64 -9.05 20.84
CA ALA A 112 -12.44 -7.91 20.43
C ALA A 112 -11.71 -7.14 19.32
N LEU A 113 -12.40 -6.85 18.23
CA LEU A 113 -11.84 -6.15 17.05
C LEU A 113 -11.65 -4.64 17.25
N ASP A 114 -12.21 -4.06 18.32
CA ASP A 114 -11.97 -2.70 18.71
C ASP A 114 -11.63 -2.62 20.20
N GLY A 115 -10.47 -2.03 20.48
CA GLY A 115 -9.90 -1.87 21.82
C GLY A 115 -10.66 -0.89 22.73
N SER A 116 -11.98 -0.73 22.57
CA SER A 116 -12.83 0.09 23.43
C SER A 116 -13.24 -0.69 24.68
N ALA A 117 -12.61 -0.40 25.79
CA ALA A 117 -13.05 -0.79 27.13
C ALA A 117 -14.30 0.02 27.52
N GLY A 118 -15.43 -0.23 26.89
CA GLY A 118 -16.72 0.46 27.14
C GLY A 118 -17.86 -0.54 27.20
N ASP A 119 -18.91 -0.19 27.95
CA ASP A 119 -20.13 -0.99 28.21
C ASP A 119 -21.09 -1.09 26.99
N GLY A 120 -20.54 -0.99 25.77
CA GLY A 120 -21.26 -1.04 24.49
C GLY A 120 -21.27 -2.44 23.88
N PRO A 121 -22.10 -2.64 22.81
CA PRO A 121 -22.18 -3.92 22.12
C PRO A 121 -20.83 -4.24 21.47
N ARG A 122 -20.20 -5.34 21.93
CA ARG A 122 -18.88 -5.78 21.45
C ARG A 122 -18.98 -6.50 20.12
N ARG A 123 -18.08 -6.19 19.19
CA ARG A 123 -17.97 -6.85 17.89
C ARG A 123 -16.95 -7.99 17.97
N ARG A 124 -17.41 -9.22 17.67
CA ARG A 124 -16.59 -10.42 17.71
C ARG A 124 -16.45 -11.01 16.31
N LEU A 125 -15.23 -11.47 15.97
CA LEU A 125 -15.00 -12.27 14.76
C LEU A 125 -15.63 -13.66 14.94
N ALA A 126 -16.66 -13.98 14.15
CA ALA A 126 -17.31 -15.29 14.16
C ALA A 126 -16.73 -16.29 13.16
N GLY A 127 -15.90 -15.81 12.22
CA GLY A 127 -15.27 -16.63 11.18
C GLY A 127 -15.04 -15.86 9.89
N PHE A 128 -14.84 -16.60 8.81
CA PHE A 128 -14.63 -16.02 7.48
C PHE A 128 -15.65 -16.62 6.49
N ARG A 129 -15.96 -15.84 5.48
CA ARG A 129 -16.72 -16.26 4.32
C ARG A 129 -15.98 -15.89 3.05
N LEU A 130 -16.25 -16.58 1.94
CA LEU A 130 -15.75 -16.18 0.64
C LEU A 130 -16.52 -14.98 0.10
N ALA A 131 -15.78 -13.97 -0.32
CA ALA A 131 -16.29 -12.84 -1.08
C ALA A 131 -15.71 -12.87 -2.50
N THR A 132 -16.45 -12.34 -3.46
CA THR A 132 -16.01 -12.23 -4.84
C THR A 132 -15.68 -10.76 -5.14
N VAL A 133 -14.47 -10.51 -5.62
CA VAL A 133 -14.02 -9.20 -6.08
C VAL A 133 -13.59 -9.26 -7.55
N PHE A 134 -13.61 -8.11 -8.19
CA PHE A 134 -13.25 -7.95 -9.60
C PHE A 134 -12.23 -6.84 -9.72
N ASP A 135 -11.25 -7.01 -10.60
CA ASP A 135 -10.28 -5.96 -10.93
C ASP A 135 -10.89 -4.91 -11.85
N VAL A 136 -10.37 -3.69 -11.81
CA VAL A 136 -10.81 -2.59 -12.68
C VAL A 136 -10.79 -2.96 -14.15
N SER A 137 -9.81 -3.75 -14.58
CA SER A 137 -9.71 -4.24 -15.97
C SER A 137 -10.87 -5.14 -16.40
N GLN A 138 -11.67 -5.65 -15.45
CA GLN A 138 -12.88 -6.45 -15.69
C GLN A 138 -14.15 -5.58 -15.72
N THR A 139 -14.03 -4.28 -15.65
CA THR A 139 -15.16 -3.34 -15.54
C THR A 139 -15.19 -2.37 -16.70
N GLU A 140 -16.36 -1.81 -16.94
CA GLU A 140 -16.59 -0.72 -17.88
C GLU A 140 -17.43 0.39 -17.21
N GLY A 141 -17.41 1.59 -17.75
CA GLY A 141 -18.15 2.74 -17.22
C GLY A 141 -17.25 3.96 -17.01
N ARG A 142 -17.60 4.79 -16.03
CA ARG A 142 -16.91 6.06 -15.72
C ARG A 142 -15.41 5.85 -15.55
N GLU A 143 -14.59 6.73 -16.14
CA GLU A 143 -13.16 6.77 -15.83
C GLU A 143 -12.98 7.01 -14.33
N LEU A 144 -12.09 6.21 -13.74
CA LEU A 144 -11.73 6.42 -12.35
C LEU A 144 -10.95 7.72 -12.26
N PRO A 145 -11.22 8.55 -11.23
CA PRO A 145 -10.28 9.60 -10.92
C PRO A 145 -8.91 8.93 -10.80
N THR A 146 -7.98 9.32 -11.62
CA THR A 146 -6.58 9.00 -11.38
C THR A 146 -6.36 9.53 -9.97
N LEU A 147 -6.24 8.64 -8.98
CA LEU A 147 -5.69 9.05 -7.68
C LEU A 147 -4.44 9.77 -8.10
N GLY A 148 -4.38 11.09 -7.88
CA GLY A 148 -3.30 11.96 -8.31
C GLY A 148 -1.92 11.54 -7.79
N VAL A 149 -1.56 10.33 -8.09
CA VAL A 149 -0.25 9.91 -8.47
C VAL A 149 -0.13 10.51 -9.86
N ASP A 150 -0.04 11.86 -9.92
CA ASP A 150 0.59 12.50 -11.06
C ASP A 150 1.75 11.59 -11.39
N GLU A 151 1.80 11.11 -12.65
CA GLU A 151 3.00 10.47 -13.15
C GLU A 151 4.14 11.35 -12.68
N LEU A 152 4.84 10.83 -11.65
CA LEU A 152 5.75 11.65 -10.88
C LEU A 152 6.98 11.88 -11.76
N THR A 153 6.79 12.69 -12.78
CA THR A 153 7.81 13.21 -13.70
C THR A 153 8.78 14.18 -13.02
N GLY A 154 8.60 14.48 -11.73
CA GLY A 154 9.47 15.35 -10.93
C GLY A 154 10.37 14.57 -9.97
N GLY A 155 11.48 13.99 -10.44
CA GLY A 155 12.37 13.15 -9.63
C GLY A 155 12.79 13.76 -8.29
N VAL A 156 13.19 15.04 -8.25
CA VAL A 156 13.73 15.69 -7.04
C VAL A 156 12.63 16.01 -6.01
N ALA A 157 11.54 16.66 -6.41
CA ALA A 157 10.49 17.06 -5.47
C ALA A 157 9.81 15.87 -4.79
N ARG A 158 9.64 14.77 -5.51
CA ARG A 158 9.10 13.52 -4.97
C ARG A 158 10.04 12.88 -3.97
N TYR A 159 11.33 12.83 -4.29
CA TYR A 159 12.34 12.30 -3.39
C TYR A 159 12.33 13.08 -2.06
N GLU A 160 12.33 14.40 -2.11
CA GLU A 160 12.33 15.25 -0.92
C GLU A 160 11.06 15.04 -0.08
N ALA A 161 9.89 14.98 -0.71
CA ALA A 161 8.63 14.71 -0.02
C ALA A 161 8.63 13.33 0.66
N ALA A 162 9.12 12.30 -0.04
CA ALA A 162 9.19 10.95 0.50
C ALA A 162 10.23 10.84 1.63
N MET A 163 11.42 11.44 1.49
CA MET A 163 12.44 11.45 2.54
C MET A 163 11.98 12.23 3.78
N ARG A 164 11.30 13.36 3.59
CA ARG A 164 10.68 14.11 4.68
C ARG A 164 9.66 13.24 5.41
N ALA A 165 8.75 12.58 4.68
CA ALA A 165 7.76 11.69 5.27
C ALA A 165 8.42 10.53 6.04
N VAL A 166 9.47 9.88 5.49
CA VAL A 166 10.24 8.84 6.21
C VAL A 166 10.80 9.39 7.53
N SER A 167 11.38 10.59 7.51
CA SER A 167 11.94 11.21 8.72
C SER A 167 10.87 11.57 9.75
N GLU A 168 9.70 12.02 9.32
CA GLU A 168 8.57 12.41 10.19
C GLU A 168 7.83 11.25 10.82
N ILE A 169 7.70 10.11 10.12
CA ILE A 169 7.10 8.89 10.67
C ILE A 169 8.07 8.05 11.49
N SER A 170 9.38 8.29 11.34
CA SER A 170 10.39 7.59 12.11
C SER A 170 10.33 7.97 13.58
N ARG A 171 10.30 6.97 14.45
CA ARG A 171 10.41 7.17 15.91
C ARG A 171 11.78 7.71 16.32
N TYR A 172 12.80 7.44 15.52
CA TYR A 172 14.19 7.77 15.81
C TYR A 172 14.75 8.76 14.81
N PRO A 173 15.71 9.61 15.21
CA PRO A 173 16.35 10.56 14.31
C PRO A 173 16.94 9.87 13.08
N VAL A 174 16.74 10.45 11.91
CA VAL A 174 17.37 10.03 10.65
C VAL A 174 18.49 11.00 10.31
N SER A 175 19.71 10.52 10.18
CA SER A 175 20.89 11.31 9.85
C SER A 175 21.63 10.77 8.62
N PHE A 176 22.40 11.65 7.99
CA PHE A 176 23.27 11.31 6.87
C PHE A 176 24.71 11.44 7.31
N GLU A 177 25.49 10.35 7.18
CA GLU A 177 26.88 10.30 7.63
C GLU A 177 27.74 9.54 6.60
N ASP A 178 29.05 9.69 6.71
CA ASP A 178 29.99 8.86 5.99
C ASP A 178 30.23 7.57 6.80
N ILE A 179 29.72 6.44 6.30
CA ILE A 179 29.74 5.17 7.01
C ILE A 179 31.00 4.38 6.59
N PRO A 180 31.92 4.10 7.51
CA PRO A 180 33.07 3.25 7.19
C PRO A 180 32.65 1.83 6.80
N GLY A 181 33.39 1.17 5.92
CA GLY A 181 33.20 -0.23 5.62
C GLY A 181 32.17 -0.56 4.54
N GLY A 182 31.63 0.46 3.85
CA GLY A 182 30.77 0.28 2.66
C GLY A 182 29.31 -0.06 2.95
N ALA A 183 28.84 -0.01 4.20
CA ALA A 183 27.43 -0.14 4.53
C ALA A 183 26.66 1.08 4.00
N LYS A 184 25.46 0.85 3.46
CA LYS A 184 24.62 1.92 2.90
C LYS A 184 23.78 2.62 3.96
N GLY A 185 23.52 1.96 5.09
CA GLY A 185 22.79 2.47 6.23
C GLY A 185 22.80 1.48 7.38
N PHE A 186 22.30 1.92 8.51
CA PHE A 186 22.00 1.04 9.65
C PHE A 186 21.02 1.70 10.62
N PHE A 187 20.21 0.88 11.27
CA PHE A 187 19.48 1.24 12.47
C PHE A 187 20.30 0.85 13.69
N SER A 188 20.75 1.85 14.50
CA SER A 188 21.39 1.63 15.79
C SER A 188 20.34 1.26 16.83
N ARG A 189 20.43 0.04 17.36
CA ARG A 189 19.62 -0.45 18.47
C ARG A 189 20.17 -0.09 19.85
N SER A 190 21.42 0.38 19.89
CA SER A 190 22.06 0.88 21.12
C SER A 190 21.81 2.38 21.24
N GLU A 191 21.71 2.87 22.47
CA GLU A 191 21.52 4.30 22.74
C GLU A 191 22.75 5.15 22.33
N PRO A 192 22.57 6.31 21.69
CA PRO A 192 21.29 6.83 21.23
C PRO A 192 20.79 6.09 19.98
N LYS A 193 19.53 5.59 20.03
CA LYS A 193 18.93 4.92 18.89
C LYS A 193 18.71 5.90 17.74
N ARG A 194 19.15 5.53 16.55
CA ARG A 194 19.08 6.39 15.36
C ARG A 194 19.16 5.58 14.07
N ILE A 195 18.65 6.15 13.00
CA ILE A 195 18.83 5.66 11.64
C ILE A 195 19.92 6.48 10.97
N VAL A 196 20.91 5.81 10.41
CA VAL A 196 22.02 6.47 9.70
C VAL A 196 22.03 6.00 8.26
N ILE A 197 22.14 6.94 7.33
CA ILE A 197 22.13 6.71 5.89
C ILE A 197 23.47 7.23 5.31
N GLN A 198 24.12 6.44 4.47
CA GLN A 198 25.33 6.83 3.78
C GLN A 198 25.10 8.04 2.88
N LYS A 199 25.98 9.03 2.98
CA LYS A 199 26.01 10.20 2.09
C LYS A 199 26.42 9.83 0.66
N GLY A 200 26.00 10.64 -0.32
CA GLY A 200 26.50 10.58 -1.70
C GLY A 200 25.90 9.48 -2.57
N MET A 201 24.91 8.72 -2.08
CA MET A 201 24.18 7.76 -2.90
C MET A 201 23.19 8.47 -3.84
N SER A 202 22.74 7.76 -4.88
CA SER A 202 21.63 8.22 -5.71
C SER A 202 20.35 8.37 -4.87
N GLN A 203 19.43 9.25 -5.29
CA GLN A 203 18.15 9.47 -4.61
C GLN A 203 17.36 8.18 -4.41
N ALA A 204 17.28 7.35 -5.43
CA ALA A 204 16.59 6.06 -5.36
C ALA A 204 17.24 5.13 -4.33
N GLN A 205 18.57 5.00 -4.32
CA GLN A 205 19.29 4.17 -3.36
C GLN A 205 19.16 4.71 -1.93
N THR A 206 19.25 6.04 -1.76
CA THR A 206 19.08 6.69 -0.46
C THR A 206 17.70 6.39 0.13
N LEU A 207 16.63 6.55 -0.67
CA LEU A 207 15.27 6.31 -0.22
C LEU A 207 15.01 4.82 0.06
N LYS A 208 15.48 3.91 -0.81
CA LYS A 208 15.43 2.46 -0.56
C LYS A 208 16.11 2.08 0.76
N THR A 209 17.30 2.63 1.02
CA THR A 209 18.04 2.38 2.26
C THR A 209 17.30 2.96 3.47
N ALA A 210 16.81 4.20 3.38
CA ALA A 210 16.07 4.82 4.47
C ALA A 210 14.81 4.02 4.86
N ILE A 211 14.07 3.51 3.88
CA ILE A 211 12.89 2.65 4.11
C ILE A 211 13.31 1.30 4.73
N HIS A 212 14.42 0.72 4.31
CA HIS A 212 14.95 -0.52 4.87
C HIS A 212 15.32 -0.36 6.36
N GLU A 213 16.05 0.71 6.71
CA GLU A 213 16.41 0.99 8.10
C GLU A 213 15.19 1.40 8.95
N LEU A 214 14.23 2.09 8.36
CA LEU A 214 12.94 2.36 8.99
C LEU A 214 12.19 1.05 9.29
N ALA A 215 12.17 0.09 8.36
CA ALA A 215 11.57 -1.22 8.58
C ALA A 215 12.25 -1.96 9.75
N HIS A 216 13.58 -1.92 9.83
CA HIS A 216 14.31 -2.44 11.00
C HIS A 216 13.88 -1.75 12.29
N SER A 217 13.72 -0.45 12.30
CA SER A 217 13.32 0.30 13.50
C SER A 217 11.88 0.00 13.94
N VAL A 218 10.99 -0.27 12.99
CA VAL A 218 9.57 -0.59 13.27
C VAL A 218 9.40 -2.03 13.74
N MET A 219 10.09 -2.97 13.10
CA MET A 219 9.88 -4.41 13.32
C MET A 219 10.85 -5.03 14.34
N HIS A 220 12.06 -4.49 14.46
CA HIS A 220 13.16 -5.15 15.18
C HIS A 220 13.76 -4.30 16.29
N ASP A 221 13.01 -3.31 16.77
CA ASP A 221 13.38 -2.58 17.97
C ASP A 221 12.88 -3.32 19.23
N SER A 222 13.79 -3.61 20.15
CA SER A 222 13.48 -4.24 21.44
C SER A 222 12.85 -3.29 22.47
N GLY A 223 12.47 -2.07 22.07
CA GLY A 223 11.93 -1.05 22.96
C GLY A 223 12.99 -0.40 23.86
N PRO A 224 12.56 0.57 24.72
CA PRO A 224 13.51 1.35 25.54
C PRO A 224 14.15 0.52 26.67
N THR A 225 13.50 -0.51 27.15
CA THR A 225 13.99 -1.34 28.28
C THR A 225 14.70 -2.62 27.84
N GLY A 226 14.69 -2.95 26.55
CA GLY A 226 15.23 -4.22 26.06
C GLY A 226 14.41 -5.47 26.47
N GLU A 227 13.28 -5.29 27.14
CA GLU A 227 12.40 -6.34 27.66
C GLU A 227 11.34 -6.81 26.64
N GLY A 228 11.45 -6.38 25.40
CA GLY A 228 10.58 -6.82 24.31
C GLY A 228 10.71 -8.32 24.01
N PRO A 229 9.80 -8.89 23.21
CA PRO A 229 9.89 -10.28 22.78
C PRO A 229 11.23 -10.55 22.12
N ALA A 230 11.74 -11.78 22.26
CA ALA A 230 13.00 -12.19 21.64
C ALA A 230 12.98 -11.91 20.13
N LEU A 231 13.96 -11.16 19.65
CA LEU A 231 14.05 -10.81 18.23
C LEU A 231 14.29 -12.06 17.38
N PRO A 232 13.70 -12.14 16.19
CA PRO A 232 13.98 -13.19 15.24
C PRO A 232 15.48 -13.26 14.90
N GLY A 233 15.94 -14.39 14.42
CA GLY A 233 17.31 -14.55 13.92
C GLY A 233 17.66 -13.53 12.84
N ARG A 234 18.95 -13.23 12.66
CA ARG A 234 19.39 -12.19 11.71
C ARG A 234 18.82 -12.39 10.30
N ALA A 235 18.83 -13.63 9.79
CA ALA A 235 18.32 -13.94 8.46
C ALA A 235 16.82 -13.56 8.32
N THR A 236 16.01 -13.85 9.33
CA THR A 236 14.58 -13.48 9.34
C THR A 236 14.40 -11.98 9.33
N ARG A 237 15.17 -11.24 10.14
CA ARG A 237 15.10 -9.78 10.18
C ARG A 237 15.45 -9.15 8.82
N GLU A 238 16.47 -9.68 8.13
CA GLU A 238 16.85 -9.18 6.80
C GLU A 238 15.74 -9.47 5.77
N VAL A 239 15.19 -10.69 5.75
CA VAL A 239 14.06 -11.05 4.87
C VAL A 239 12.88 -10.10 5.10
N GLN A 240 12.52 -9.84 6.35
CA GLN A 240 11.40 -8.99 6.71
C GLN A 240 11.65 -7.54 6.29
N ALA A 241 12.79 -6.95 6.66
CA ALA A 241 13.11 -5.56 6.33
C ALA A 241 13.23 -5.34 4.82
N GLU A 242 13.89 -6.25 4.10
CA GLU A 242 14.01 -6.19 2.64
C GLU A 242 12.65 -6.30 1.95
N SER A 243 11.77 -7.15 2.46
CA SER A 243 10.42 -7.31 1.92
C SER A 243 9.55 -6.06 2.13
N VAL A 244 9.61 -5.46 3.32
CA VAL A 244 8.93 -4.18 3.61
C VAL A 244 9.48 -3.07 2.72
N ALA A 245 10.81 -2.98 2.59
CA ALA A 245 11.45 -2.00 1.73
C ALA A 245 11.05 -2.16 0.25
N PHE A 246 10.94 -3.39 -0.24
CA PHE A 246 10.41 -3.66 -1.58
C PHE A 246 8.96 -3.19 -1.74
N VAL A 247 8.07 -3.54 -0.81
CA VAL A 247 6.65 -3.18 -0.86
C VAL A 247 6.45 -1.67 -0.86
N VAL A 248 7.11 -0.95 0.05
CA VAL A 248 7.01 0.51 0.16
C VAL A 248 7.66 1.20 -1.05
N SER A 249 8.82 0.73 -1.52
CA SER A 249 9.48 1.25 -2.72
C SER A 249 8.63 1.05 -3.98
N SER A 250 8.00 -0.13 -4.12
CA SER A 250 7.07 -0.41 -5.23
C SER A 250 5.84 0.48 -5.19
N TRP A 251 5.28 0.72 -3.99
CA TRP A 251 4.17 1.65 -3.80
C TRP A 251 4.56 3.09 -4.19
N LEU A 252 5.76 3.52 -3.86
CA LEU A 252 6.32 4.80 -4.31
C LEU A 252 6.60 4.83 -5.83
N GLY A 253 6.50 3.72 -6.55
CA GLY A 253 6.85 3.61 -7.97
C GLY A 253 8.34 3.68 -8.26
N LEU A 254 9.19 3.37 -7.26
CA LEU A 254 10.63 3.24 -7.48
C LEU A 254 10.93 1.97 -8.25
N ASP A 255 12.00 1.99 -9.05
CA ASP A 255 12.50 0.77 -9.69
C ASP A 255 12.97 -0.22 -8.62
N THR A 256 12.35 -1.39 -8.61
CA THR A 256 12.62 -2.49 -7.69
C THR A 256 13.34 -3.66 -8.39
N GLY A 257 13.86 -3.45 -9.60
CA GLY A 257 14.59 -4.46 -10.38
C GLY A 257 15.80 -5.04 -9.65
N ASP A 258 16.50 -4.22 -8.88
CA ASP A 258 17.71 -4.57 -8.14
C ASP A 258 17.47 -5.43 -6.89
N TYR A 259 16.22 -5.56 -6.42
CA TYR A 259 15.92 -6.43 -5.29
C TYR A 259 16.05 -7.90 -5.69
N SER A 260 16.87 -8.63 -4.97
CA SER A 260 17.08 -10.06 -5.17
C SER A 260 16.59 -10.85 -3.97
N PHE A 261 15.61 -11.71 -4.19
CA PHE A 261 15.06 -12.61 -3.17
C PHE A 261 15.56 -14.05 -3.32
N GLY A 262 16.72 -14.25 -3.96
CA GLY A 262 17.30 -15.58 -4.21
C GLY A 262 17.52 -16.41 -2.93
N TYR A 263 17.76 -15.75 -1.80
CA TYR A 263 17.97 -16.38 -0.50
C TYR A 263 16.68 -16.75 0.25
N VAL A 264 15.53 -16.26 -0.19
CA VAL A 264 14.25 -16.46 0.54
C VAL A 264 13.80 -17.91 0.53
N ALA A 265 14.05 -18.64 -0.55
CA ALA A 265 13.76 -20.05 -0.62
C ALA A 265 14.52 -20.84 0.46
N GLY A 266 15.82 -20.64 0.59
CA GLY A 266 16.63 -21.27 1.65
C GLY A 266 16.24 -20.80 3.06
N TRP A 267 15.82 -19.53 3.21
CA TRP A 267 15.33 -19.02 4.49
C TRP A 267 14.02 -19.71 4.93
N SER A 268 13.14 -20.03 4.00
CA SER A 268 11.85 -20.68 4.29
C SER A 268 11.96 -22.20 4.52
N GLU A 269 13.09 -22.79 4.14
CA GLU A 269 13.32 -24.22 4.28
C GLU A 269 13.32 -24.66 5.75
N GLY A 270 12.55 -25.70 6.06
CA GLY A 270 12.43 -26.24 7.41
C GLY A 270 11.50 -25.45 8.35
N LYS A 271 10.94 -24.33 7.91
CA LYS A 271 9.97 -23.57 8.71
C LYS A 271 8.58 -24.17 8.62
N ASP A 272 7.86 -24.12 9.74
CA ASP A 272 6.46 -24.53 9.72
C ASP A 272 5.53 -23.48 9.08
N LEU A 273 4.30 -23.91 8.76
CA LEU A 273 3.33 -23.05 8.09
C LEU A 273 2.92 -21.84 8.93
N SER A 274 2.86 -21.99 10.25
CA SER A 274 2.47 -20.90 11.18
C SER A 274 3.55 -19.83 11.25
N GLU A 275 4.82 -20.21 11.27
CA GLU A 275 5.97 -19.30 11.25
C GLU A 275 6.02 -18.52 9.92
N LEU A 276 5.80 -19.20 8.79
CA LEU A 276 5.76 -18.56 7.47
C LEU A 276 4.60 -17.55 7.37
N ARG A 277 3.41 -17.91 7.84
CA ARG A 277 2.25 -17.00 7.89
C ARG A 277 2.50 -15.80 8.78
N ALA A 278 3.00 -16.01 9.98
CA ALA A 278 3.33 -14.94 10.91
C ALA A 278 4.28 -13.93 10.27
N SER A 279 5.33 -14.40 9.59
CA SER A 279 6.27 -13.52 8.88
C SER A 279 5.61 -12.72 7.76
N LEU A 280 4.70 -13.32 6.98
CA LEU A 280 3.96 -12.58 5.94
C LEU A 280 3.02 -11.52 6.53
N ASP A 281 2.36 -11.81 7.65
CA ASP A 281 1.47 -10.88 8.35
C ASP A 281 2.26 -9.72 8.98
N GLU A 282 3.43 -9.99 9.57
CA GLU A 282 4.34 -8.97 10.11
C GLU A 282 4.86 -8.03 9.00
N ILE A 283 5.34 -8.57 7.88
CA ILE A 283 5.77 -7.80 6.71
C ILE A 283 4.63 -6.91 6.21
N ARG A 284 3.43 -7.48 6.03
CA ARG A 284 2.26 -6.73 5.58
C ARG A 284 1.88 -5.63 6.60
N GLY A 285 1.88 -5.94 7.88
CA GLY A 285 1.55 -5.00 8.95
C GLY A 285 2.49 -3.79 8.97
N ALA A 286 3.79 -4.04 8.92
CA ALA A 286 4.81 -3.00 8.88
C ALA A 286 4.73 -2.16 7.59
N ALA A 287 4.59 -2.79 6.43
CA ALA A 287 4.45 -2.09 5.15
C ALA A 287 3.19 -1.20 5.13
N HIS A 288 2.04 -1.71 5.60
CA HIS A 288 0.79 -0.95 5.70
C HIS A 288 0.94 0.27 6.61
N GLY A 289 1.54 0.09 7.80
CA GLY A 289 1.76 1.19 8.74
C GLY A 289 2.69 2.28 8.17
N ILE A 290 3.78 1.89 7.53
CA ILE A 290 4.72 2.82 6.89
C ILE A 290 4.03 3.56 5.74
N ILE A 291 3.35 2.86 4.83
CA ILE A 291 2.64 3.48 3.70
C ILE A 291 1.58 4.45 4.20
N GLY A 292 0.73 4.04 5.14
CA GLY A 292 -0.32 4.90 5.70
C GLY A 292 0.25 6.15 6.39
N GLY A 293 1.32 6.02 7.15
CA GLY A 293 2.02 7.16 7.76
C GLY A 293 2.62 8.10 6.70
N MET A 294 3.25 7.55 5.66
CA MET A 294 3.80 8.35 4.55
C MET A 294 2.69 9.07 3.76
N GLU A 295 1.58 8.38 3.45
CA GLU A 295 0.43 9.00 2.77
C GLU A 295 -0.08 10.20 3.55
N GLN A 296 -0.28 10.04 4.86
CA GLN A 296 -0.73 11.11 5.73
C GLN A 296 0.26 12.28 5.73
N LYS A 297 1.55 12.04 5.97
CA LYS A 297 2.56 13.10 6.03
C LYS A 297 2.75 13.81 4.69
N MET A 298 2.77 13.08 3.59
CA MET A 298 2.86 13.68 2.25
C MET A 298 1.63 14.52 1.90
N ALA A 299 0.44 14.17 2.41
CA ALA A 299 -0.78 14.98 2.24
C ALA A 299 -0.69 16.27 3.09
N GLU A 300 -0.37 16.15 4.38
CA GLU A 300 -0.19 17.29 5.31
C GLU A 300 0.84 18.30 4.76
N ASN A 301 1.97 17.81 4.27
CA ASN A 301 3.03 18.65 3.72
C ASN A 301 2.60 19.39 2.44
N ARG A 302 1.83 18.75 1.55
CA ARG A 302 1.27 19.40 0.36
C ARG A 302 0.28 20.50 0.72
N GLU A 303 -0.56 20.28 1.70
CA GLU A 303 -1.50 21.30 2.18
C GLU A 303 -0.76 22.50 2.80
N ALA A 304 0.26 22.24 3.63
CA ALA A 304 1.08 23.28 4.23
C ALA A 304 1.81 24.12 3.17
N GLU A 305 2.46 23.47 2.19
CA GLU A 305 3.13 24.17 1.08
C GLU A 305 2.14 24.96 0.21
N GLY A 306 0.93 24.46 0.01
CA GLY A 306 -0.15 25.17 -0.67
C GLY A 306 -0.56 26.43 0.06
N LEU A 307 -0.75 26.36 1.38
CA LEU A 307 -1.08 27.50 2.23
C LEU A 307 0.04 28.53 2.28
N GLU A 308 1.30 28.11 2.35
CA GLU A 308 2.46 29.02 2.30
C GLU A 308 2.54 29.77 0.96
N ARG A 309 2.31 29.08 -0.17
CA ARG A 309 2.25 29.70 -1.50
C ARG A 309 1.14 30.75 -1.59
N VAL A 310 -0.05 30.45 -1.05
CA VAL A 310 -1.16 31.42 -1.00
C VAL A 310 -0.77 32.64 -0.16
N ARG A 311 -0.21 32.44 1.04
CA ARG A 311 0.27 33.54 1.91
C ARG A 311 1.37 34.36 1.24
N ALA A 312 2.32 33.71 0.55
CA ALA A 312 3.37 34.41 -0.19
C ALA A 312 2.80 35.31 -1.30
N LEU A 313 1.78 34.81 -2.02
CA LEU A 313 1.07 35.59 -3.04
C LEU A 313 0.27 36.74 -2.44
N GLU A 314 -0.27 36.60 -1.23
CA GLU A 314 -0.96 37.67 -0.52
C GLU A 314 -0.01 38.77 -0.02
N HIS A 315 1.25 38.43 0.28
CA HIS A 315 2.28 39.35 0.76
C HIS A 315 3.18 39.92 -0.35
N GLU A 316 2.94 39.51 -1.63
CA GLU A 316 3.67 40.15 -2.75
C GLU A 316 3.33 41.63 -2.85
N PRO A 317 4.35 42.50 -3.03
CA PRO A 317 4.12 43.92 -3.20
C PRO A 317 3.20 44.21 -4.39
N ASP A 318 2.30 45.18 -4.26
CA ASP A 318 1.31 45.56 -5.30
C ASP A 318 1.92 45.78 -6.70
N ALA A 319 3.19 46.13 -6.78
CA ALA A 319 3.95 46.27 -8.03
C ALA A 319 4.12 44.92 -8.77
N ALA A 320 4.36 43.83 -8.04
CA ALA A 320 4.49 42.48 -8.65
C ALA A 320 3.14 41.96 -9.10
N ARG A 321 2.08 42.21 -8.33
CA ARG A 321 0.69 41.85 -8.75
C ARG A 321 0.25 42.55 -10.01
N ARG A 322 0.62 43.86 -10.17
CA ARG A 322 0.36 44.63 -11.41
C ARG A 322 1.11 44.05 -12.60
N SER A 323 2.36 43.64 -12.43
CA SER A 323 3.15 43.05 -13.53
C SER A 323 2.61 41.70 -13.98
N LEU A 324 2.10 40.89 -13.07
CA LEU A 324 1.45 39.60 -13.42
C LEU A 324 0.12 39.80 -14.14
N SER A 325 -0.69 40.77 -13.70
CA SER A 325 -1.95 41.10 -14.37
C SER A 325 -1.71 41.74 -15.77
N GLU A 326 -0.66 42.52 -15.92
CA GLU A 326 -0.25 43.06 -17.23
C GLU A 326 0.27 41.97 -18.17
N ARG A 327 1.08 41.03 -17.68
CA ARG A 327 1.56 39.89 -18.46
C ARG A 327 0.39 38.97 -18.86
N ALA A 328 -0.57 38.74 -17.98
CA ALA A 328 -1.80 38.00 -18.27
C ALA A 328 -2.68 38.72 -19.31
N ALA A 329 -2.75 40.08 -19.24
CA ALA A 329 -3.47 40.87 -20.24
C ALA A 329 -2.78 40.86 -21.62
N ILE A 330 -1.45 40.89 -21.63
CA ILE A 330 -0.65 40.79 -22.88
C ILE A 330 -0.84 39.38 -23.51
N ALA A 331 -0.77 38.32 -22.71
CA ALA A 331 -0.99 36.93 -23.16
C ALA A 331 -2.40 36.75 -23.76
N ARG A 332 -3.45 37.29 -23.10
CA ARG A 332 -4.82 37.27 -23.62
C ARG A 332 -4.97 38.06 -24.93
N ARG A 333 -4.27 39.21 -25.09
CA ARG A 333 -4.26 40.00 -26.32
C ARG A 333 -3.51 39.31 -27.47
N ALA A 334 -2.44 38.55 -27.14
CA ALA A 334 -1.71 37.75 -28.14
C ALA A 334 -2.59 36.60 -28.66
N SER A 335 -3.26 35.86 -27.78
CA SER A 335 -4.19 34.77 -28.12
C SER A 335 -5.38 35.28 -28.96
N ALA A 336 -5.94 36.46 -28.63
CA ALA A 336 -7.05 37.05 -29.38
C ALA A 336 -6.64 37.62 -30.78
N ARG A 337 -5.34 37.80 -31.03
CA ARG A 337 -4.84 38.18 -32.36
C ARG A 337 -4.66 37.00 -33.27
N ASP A 338 -4.34 35.83 -32.74
CA ASP A 338 -4.15 34.60 -33.51
C ASP A 338 -5.49 34.07 -34.09
N ASP A 339 -6.59 34.29 -33.37
CA ASP A 339 -7.94 33.96 -33.83
C ASP A 339 -8.47 34.88 -34.97
N ARG A 340 -7.73 35.95 -35.32
CA ARG A 340 -8.07 36.88 -36.39
C ARG A 340 -7.20 36.78 -37.66
N ALA A 341 -6.39 35.76 -37.77
CA ALA A 341 -5.65 35.50 -39.01
C ALA A 341 -6.63 35.18 -40.15
N PRO A 342 -6.52 35.86 -41.32
CA PRO A 342 -7.45 35.65 -42.43
C PRO A 342 -7.29 34.23 -42.99
N ARG A 343 -8.42 33.51 -43.07
CA ARG A 343 -8.48 32.23 -43.79
C ARG A 343 -8.03 32.47 -45.23
N LEU A 344 -6.98 31.78 -45.67
CA LEU A 344 -6.53 31.73 -47.04
C LEU A 344 -7.67 31.17 -47.93
N PRO A 345 -7.94 31.71 -49.13
CA PRO A 345 -8.97 31.20 -50.01
C PRO A 345 -8.62 29.82 -50.53
N ASP A 346 -9.62 28.96 -50.50
CA ASP A 346 -9.61 27.61 -51.04
C ASP A 346 -9.24 27.62 -52.52
N ARG A 347 -8.15 26.95 -52.88
CA ARG A 347 -7.76 26.66 -54.26
C ARG A 347 -8.34 25.32 -54.70
N SER A 348 -9.64 25.28 -54.89
CA SER A 348 -10.26 24.25 -55.71
C SER A 348 -10.83 24.93 -56.97
N ASP A 349 -10.00 25.05 -58.03
CA ASP A 349 -10.42 25.11 -59.44
C ASP A 349 -9.17 25.26 -60.26
N ARG A 350 -8.62 24.15 -60.77
CA ARG A 350 -8.20 23.87 -62.18
C ARG A 350 -7.57 22.47 -62.25
#